data_19b925692d5c52f96fdd89eab03f3e37
#
_entry.id   19b925692d5c52f96fdd89eab03f3e37
#
_cell.length_a   1.000
_cell.length_b   1.000
_cell.length_c   1.000
_cell.angle_alpha   90.00
_cell.angle_beta   90.00
_cell.angle_gamma   90.00
#
_symmetry.space_group_name_H-M   'P 1'
#
loop_
_entity.id
_entity.type
_entity.pdbx_description
1 polymer ?
#
loop_
_entity_poly.entity_id
_entity_poly.type
_entity_poly.pdbx_seq_one_letter_code
_entity_poly.pdbx_strand_id
1 'polypeptide(L)'
;LPASDKVLTIPRTGPERAAATTPEGAAPSAFRRVHVPRTKIVGTLGPASNSAEGVRALIEAGLDVARINFSHGTHEQHAQTIATVREVAEQLGRPVAILGDLQGPRIRIGVLPEKRELAPGTSVVLVPEEMAAGTEIPITYADLCHDVSPGNRVLINDGLFELVVTKVEAPRVTCTVVHGGLLSSNKGMNLPGIAVSAPSLTEKDRADLAFAIEHELDAVALSFVRKAQDIEELRELIPKSMLICAKIEKDIALQNIEEIMKATDAVMVARGDLGVELPYEQVPNAQKDIIALANRMGRPVITATQMLESMIDNPRPTRAEASDVANAILDGTDAVMLSAETAAGSYPRLAVEAMRRIITEIETHPRPGASNHAERRTASGVNTEEAIAAATVAAVRMLESPLVIVFTKSGFSARIVSSHRPSVPILALTDEPRVCRQLSLVWGVVPRLVPTARGYDHMVAMALREALDLSLVTKGDRVLVTAGVPFDVPGTTNLLKVETV
;
A
#
# COMPACT_ATOMS: atom_id res chain seq x y z
N LEU A 1 -22.36 62.22 12.55
CA LEU A 1 -23.45 61.89 13.45
C LEU A 1 -23.34 60.40 13.85
N PRO A 2 -23.62 60.07 15.12
CA PRO A 2 -22.79 59.09 15.81
C PRO A 2 -23.44 57.70 15.88
N ALA A 3 -22.55 56.76 16.22
CA ALA A 3 -22.79 55.37 16.57
C ALA A 3 -23.76 55.16 17.73
N SER A 4 -24.49 54.07 17.76
CA SER A 4 -25.06 53.50 18.98
C SER A 4 -24.81 51.99 19.05
N ASP A 5 -23.90 51.67 19.95
CA ASP A 5 -23.72 50.34 20.51
C ASP A 5 -25.01 49.85 21.17
N LYS A 6 -25.45 48.65 20.82
CA LYS A 6 -26.36 47.88 21.65
C LYS A 6 -25.70 46.51 21.98
N VAL A 7 -25.14 46.47 23.17
CA VAL A 7 -24.72 45.25 23.87
C VAL A 7 -25.99 44.49 24.29
N LEU A 8 -26.19 43.30 23.78
CA LEU A 8 -27.21 42.35 24.24
C LEU A 8 -26.68 41.57 25.46
N THR A 9 -27.15 41.94 26.63
CA THR A 9 -26.94 41.21 27.88
C THR A 9 -27.96 40.08 28.00
N ILE A 10 -27.49 38.85 28.11
CA ILE A 10 -28.30 37.66 28.40
C ILE A 10 -28.35 37.44 29.91
N PRO A 11 -29.55 37.31 30.53
CA PRO A 11 -29.65 37.08 31.99
C PRO A 11 -29.30 35.63 32.31
N ARG A 12 -28.43 35.43 33.31
CA ARG A 12 -28.18 34.15 33.98
C ARG A 12 -29.32 33.89 34.97
N THR A 13 -30.17 32.91 34.64
CA THR A 13 -31.02 32.25 35.67
C THR A 13 -30.60 30.78 35.73
N GLY A 14 -29.99 30.40 36.85
CA GLY A 14 -29.72 29.01 37.18
C GLY A 14 -30.97 28.33 37.76
N PRO A 15 -31.26 27.07 37.46
CA PRO A 15 -32.22 26.29 38.24
C PRO A 15 -31.52 25.52 39.36
N GLU A 16 -32.23 25.46 40.47
CA GLU A 16 -31.96 24.74 41.68
C GLU A 16 -31.66 23.25 41.48
N ARG A 17 -30.72 22.73 42.29
CA ARG A 17 -30.43 21.30 42.36
C ARG A 17 -31.62 20.55 42.94
N ALA A 18 -32.35 19.83 42.12
CA ALA A 18 -33.19 18.71 42.57
C ALA A 18 -32.29 17.46 42.73
N ALA A 19 -32.33 16.82 43.85
CA ALA A 19 -31.66 15.59 44.17
C ALA A 19 -32.20 14.48 43.24
N ALA A 20 -31.37 13.98 42.34
CA ALA A 20 -31.69 12.86 41.48
C ALA A 20 -31.45 11.56 42.24
N THR A 21 -32.49 10.82 42.47
CA THR A 21 -32.49 9.42 42.91
C THR A 21 -31.75 8.58 41.84
N THR A 22 -30.75 7.82 42.27
CA THR A 22 -30.05 6.82 41.51
C THR A 22 -31.02 5.75 41.02
N PRO A 23 -31.14 5.44 39.69
CA PRO A 23 -31.82 4.24 39.28
C PRO A 23 -30.88 3.05 39.49
N GLU A 24 -31.23 2.15 40.39
CA GLU A 24 -30.71 0.79 40.41
C GLU A 24 -31.15 0.11 39.08
N GLY A 25 -30.15 -0.33 38.30
CA GLY A 25 -30.38 -1.04 37.05
C GLY A 25 -29.40 -0.68 35.95
N ALA A 26 -28.13 -0.44 36.28
CA ALA A 26 -27.10 -0.41 35.23
C ALA A 26 -26.93 -1.85 34.69
N ALA A 27 -27.38 -2.07 33.47
CA ALA A 27 -27.04 -3.27 32.71
C ALA A 27 -25.51 -3.49 32.74
N PRO A 28 -25.03 -4.73 32.82
CA PRO A 28 -23.59 -5.00 32.86
C PRO A 28 -22.94 -4.33 31.67
N SER A 29 -21.85 -3.59 31.94
CA SER A 29 -21.08 -2.87 30.94
C SER A 29 -20.86 -3.78 29.73
N ALA A 30 -21.45 -3.40 28.59
CA ALA A 30 -21.20 -4.07 27.34
C ALA A 30 -19.70 -4.18 27.15
N PHE A 31 -19.16 -5.40 27.11
CA PHE A 31 -17.77 -5.66 26.76
C PHE A 31 -17.49 -4.90 25.47
N ARG A 32 -16.71 -3.84 25.53
CA ARG A 32 -16.33 -3.06 24.36
C ARG A 32 -15.44 -3.96 23.51
N ARG A 33 -16.00 -4.49 22.42
CA ARG A 33 -15.23 -5.23 21.42
C ARG A 33 -14.03 -4.39 21.01
N VAL A 34 -12.87 -5.01 20.93
CA VAL A 34 -11.64 -4.31 20.51
C VAL A 34 -11.83 -3.93 19.05
N HIS A 35 -11.74 -2.65 18.73
CA HIS A 35 -11.70 -2.21 17.32
C HIS A 35 -10.39 -2.69 16.69
N VAL A 36 -10.50 -3.54 15.68
CA VAL A 36 -9.38 -3.99 14.85
C VAL A 36 -9.36 -3.12 13.60
N PRO A 37 -8.33 -2.28 13.40
CA PRO A 37 -8.18 -1.53 12.17
C PRO A 37 -8.11 -2.45 10.97
N ARG A 38 -8.80 -2.06 9.90
CA ARG A 38 -8.95 -2.86 8.68
C ARG A 38 -7.91 -2.48 7.64
N THR A 39 -7.63 -1.17 7.49
CA THR A 39 -6.57 -0.67 6.61
C THR A 39 -5.21 -1.03 7.20
N LYS A 40 -4.31 -1.53 6.37
CA LYS A 40 -2.99 -2.05 6.74
C LYS A 40 -1.93 -0.96 6.69
N ILE A 41 -0.84 -1.16 7.44
CA ILE A 41 0.31 -0.26 7.43
C ILE A 41 1.51 -0.98 6.87
N VAL A 42 2.04 -0.46 5.77
CA VAL A 42 3.33 -0.85 5.19
C VAL A 42 4.38 0.13 5.68
N GLY A 43 5.46 -0.34 6.27
CA GLY A 43 6.58 0.51 6.70
C GLY A 43 7.89 0.07 6.09
N THR A 44 8.64 1.02 5.55
CA THR A 44 9.97 0.74 5.02
C THR A 44 10.96 0.66 6.17
N LEU A 45 11.72 -0.43 6.23
CA LEU A 45 12.78 -0.59 7.21
C LEU A 45 14.10 -0.04 6.67
N GLY A 46 14.83 0.61 7.55
CA GLY A 46 16.11 1.22 7.23
C GLY A 46 16.90 1.57 8.50
N PRO A 47 17.94 2.41 8.40
CA PRO A 47 18.84 2.68 9.52
C PRO A 47 18.16 3.13 10.83
N ALA A 48 17.00 3.79 10.73
CA ALA A 48 16.26 4.26 11.90
C ALA A 48 15.40 3.19 12.59
N SER A 49 15.19 2.02 11.95
CA SER A 49 14.19 1.04 12.41
C SER A 49 14.56 -0.42 12.25
N ASN A 50 15.73 -0.76 11.72
CA ASN A 50 16.14 -2.15 11.42
C ASN A 50 16.72 -2.91 12.62
N SER A 51 16.88 -2.30 13.80
CA SER A 51 17.25 -3.00 15.03
C SER A 51 16.09 -3.83 15.56
N ALA A 52 16.36 -4.83 16.40
CA ALA A 52 15.32 -5.66 17.03
C ALA A 52 14.32 -4.83 17.85
N GLU A 53 14.81 -3.82 18.58
CA GLU A 53 13.96 -2.88 19.32
C GLU A 53 13.13 -2.00 18.37
N GLY A 54 13.74 -1.49 17.30
CA GLY A 54 13.06 -0.69 16.28
C GLY A 54 11.95 -1.47 15.59
N VAL A 55 12.25 -2.67 15.11
CA VAL A 55 11.27 -3.57 14.49
C VAL A 55 10.12 -3.89 15.46
N ARG A 56 10.45 -4.25 16.71
CA ARG A 56 9.45 -4.51 17.76
C ARG A 56 8.53 -3.30 17.96
N ALA A 57 9.12 -2.12 18.11
CA ALA A 57 8.37 -0.89 18.34
C ALA A 57 7.41 -0.58 17.17
N LEU A 58 7.82 -0.84 15.91
CA LEU A 58 6.96 -0.64 14.75
C LEU A 58 5.81 -1.67 14.70
N ILE A 59 6.10 -2.96 14.95
CA ILE A 59 5.08 -4.02 14.97
C ILE A 59 4.06 -3.76 16.08
N GLU A 60 4.49 -3.40 17.28
CA GLU A 60 3.61 -3.04 18.40
C GLU A 60 2.76 -1.81 18.10
N ALA A 61 3.33 -0.80 17.41
CA ALA A 61 2.61 0.39 16.95
C ALA A 61 1.56 0.09 15.88
N GLY A 62 1.67 -1.04 15.18
CA GLY A 62 0.66 -1.49 14.22
C GLY A 62 1.16 -1.75 12.81
N LEU A 63 2.46 -1.93 12.60
CA LEU A 63 3.01 -2.35 11.31
C LEU A 63 2.48 -3.74 10.93
N ASP A 64 1.99 -3.87 9.70
CA ASP A 64 1.48 -5.13 9.13
C ASP A 64 2.43 -5.71 8.06
N VAL A 65 3.15 -4.85 7.32
CA VAL A 65 4.06 -5.23 6.23
C VAL A 65 5.37 -4.48 6.35
N ALA A 66 6.47 -5.21 6.38
CA ALA A 66 7.83 -4.66 6.34
C ALA A 66 8.30 -4.56 4.88
N ARG A 67 8.57 -3.35 4.38
CA ARG A 67 9.14 -3.12 3.05
C ARG A 67 10.66 -3.04 3.13
N ILE A 68 11.34 -3.84 2.29
CA ILE A 68 12.77 -3.82 2.06
C ILE A 68 13.01 -3.11 0.71
N ASN A 69 13.65 -1.96 0.73
CA ASN A 69 13.91 -1.19 -0.48
C ASN A 69 15.30 -1.54 -1.05
N PHE A 70 15.35 -2.31 -2.11
CA PHE A 70 16.60 -2.72 -2.76
C PHE A 70 17.35 -1.58 -3.49
N SER A 71 16.78 -0.38 -3.56
CA SER A 71 17.50 0.80 -4.07
C SER A 71 18.60 1.28 -3.12
N HIS A 72 18.62 0.83 -1.86
CA HIS A 72 19.54 1.26 -0.81
C HIS A 72 20.00 0.05 0.01
N GLY A 73 21.19 0.15 0.59
CA GLY A 73 21.74 -0.91 1.43
C GLY A 73 22.39 -2.05 0.63
N THR A 74 22.85 -3.07 1.35
CA THR A 74 23.47 -4.29 0.79
C THR A 74 22.63 -5.53 1.12
N HIS A 75 22.84 -6.62 0.39
CA HIS A 75 22.17 -7.90 0.65
C HIS A 75 22.41 -8.40 2.09
N GLU A 76 23.60 -8.20 2.65
CA GLU A 76 23.93 -8.59 4.02
C GLU A 76 23.09 -7.83 5.05
N GLN A 77 22.93 -6.49 4.84
CA GLN A 77 22.08 -5.66 5.70
C GLN A 77 20.62 -6.06 5.57
N HIS A 78 20.16 -6.35 4.37
CA HIS A 78 18.79 -6.82 4.13
C HIS A 78 18.54 -8.18 4.76
N ALA A 79 19.47 -9.14 4.65
CA ALA A 79 19.37 -10.45 5.28
C ALA A 79 19.22 -10.32 6.80
N GLN A 80 20.04 -9.48 7.44
CA GLN A 80 19.94 -9.23 8.87
C GLN A 80 18.57 -8.62 9.25
N THR A 81 18.09 -7.65 8.48
CA THR A 81 16.79 -7.00 8.71
C THR A 81 15.65 -8.02 8.57
N ILE A 82 15.67 -8.87 7.53
CA ILE A 82 14.67 -9.91 7.29
C ILE A 82 14.62 -10.90 8.46
N ALA A 83 15.79 -11.38 8.90
CA ALA A 83 15.90 -12.29 10.04
C ALA A 83 15.32 -11.65 11.32
N THR A 84 15.66 -10.39 11.59
CA THR A 84 15.14 -9.62 12.73
C THR A 84 13.61 -9.48 12.68
N VAL A 85 13.04 -9.19 11.50
CA VAL A 85 11.56 -9.09 11.34
C VAL A 85 10.90 -10.43 11.64
N ARG A 86 11.43 -11.53 11.10
CA ARG A 86 10.89 -12.87 11.31
C ARG A 86 10.91 -13.27 12.80
N GLU A 87 12.05 -13.07 13.46
CA GLU A 87 12.23 -13.38 14.88
C GLU A 87 11.28 -12.56 15.77
N VAL A 88 11.24 -11.25 15.57
CA VAL A 88 10.40 -10.36 16.39
C VAL A 88 8.91 -10.63 16.14
N ALA A 89 8.50 -10.86 14.89
CA ALA A 89 7.12 -11.20 14.55
C ALA A 89 6.66 -12.51 15.21
N GLU A 90 7.53 -13.52 15.25
CA GLU A 90 7.29 -14.79 15.94
C GLU A 90 7.17 -14.59 17.44
N GLN A 91 8.09 -13.86 18.10
CA GLN A 91 8.03 -13.54 19.52
C GLN A 91 6.75 -12.81 19.93
N LEU A 92 6.22 -11.96 19.05
CA LEU A 92 4.97 -11.21 19.27
C LEU A 92 3.71 -12.00 18.87
N GLY A 93 3.86 -13.16 18.26
CA GLY A 93 2.73 -13.96 17.70
C GLY A 93 1.92 -13.18 16.65
N ARG A 94 2.57 -12.25 15.93
CA ARG A 94 1.94 -11.40 14.91
C ARG A 94 2.55 -11.67 13.55
N PRO A 95 1.78 -12.16 12.58
CA PRO A 95 2.27 -12.34 11.22
C PRO A 95 2.55 -10.97 10.57
N VAL A 96 3.77 -10.82 10.04
CA VAL A 96 4.21 -9.64 9.28
C VAL A 96 4.70 -10.12 7.92
N ALA A 97 4.13 -9.56 6.84
CA ALA A 97 4.62 -9.84 5.51
C ALA A 97 5.90 -9.05 5.21
N ILE A 98 6.78 -9.60 4.37
CA ILE A 98 7.96 -8.90 3.89
C ILE A 98 7.82 -8.67 2.39
N LEU A 99 7.85 -7.40 1.99
CA LEU A 99 7.77 -6.92 0.62
C LEU A 99 9.15 -6.43 0.16
N GLY A 100 9.78 -7.13 -0.80
CA GLY A 100 11.00 -6.66 -1.47
C GLY A 100 10.66 -5.71 -2.61
N ASP A 101 11.16 -4.49 -2.58
CA ASP A 101 10.87 -3.47 -3.61
C ASP A 101 12.08 -3.33 -4.55
N LEU A 102 11.94 -3.83 -5.78
CA LEU A 102 12.94 -3.81 -6.82
C LEU A 102 13.16 -2.38 -7.34
N GLN A 103 14.41 -2.06 -7.67
CA GLN A 103 14.76 -0.70 -8.09
C GLN A 103 14.17 -0.32 -9.44
N GLY A 104 14.15 -1.26 -10.38
CA GLY A 104 13.78 -1.03 -11.77
C GLY A 104 14.80 -0.20 -12.57
N PRO A 105 14.52 0.04 -13.86
CA PRO A 105 15.41 0.78 -14.77
C PRO A 105 15.37 2.28 -14.49
N ARG A 106 16.07 2.71 -13.43
CA ARG A 106 16.20 4.15 -13.12
C ARG A 106 17.14 4.84 -14.07
N ILE A 107 16.62 5.81 -14.83
CA ILE A 107 17.42 6.73 -15.63
C ILE A 107 17.90 7.89 -14.74
N ARG A 108 19.17 8.24 -14.84
CA ARG A 108 19.78 9.29 -14.01
C ARG A 108 20.74 10.16 -14.82
N ILE A 109 20.96 11.35 -14.31
CA ILE A 109 22.15 12.14 -14.66
C ILE A 109 23.36 11.41 -14.10
N GLY A 110 24.39 11.27 -14.91
CA GLY A 110 25.68 10.69 -14.51
C GLY A 110 26.48 11.60 -13.59
N VAL A 111 27.77 11.32 -13.48
CA VAL A 111 28.68 12.09 -12.61
C VAL A 111 29.07 13.40 -13.32
N LEU A 112 28.75 14.53 -12.70
CA LEU A 112 29.22 15.84 -13.10
C LEU A 112 30.49 16.19 -12.31
N PRO A 113 31.53 16.77 -12.93
CA PRO A 113 32.74 17.20 -12.22
C PRO A 113 32.43 18.24 -11.13
N GLU A 114 31.48 19.14 -11.43
CA GLU A 114 30.97 20.16 -10.52
C GLU A 114 29.46 20.35 -10.73
N LYS A 115 28.81 20.96 -9.75
CA LYS A 115 27.40 21.36 -9.92
C LYS A 115 27.31 22.36 -11.07
N ARG A 116 26.31 22.20 -11.93
CA ARG A 116 26.15 22.97 -13.15
C ARG A 116 24.89 23.81 -13.10
N GLU A 117 25.07 25.12 -13.35
CA GLU A 117 23.93 26.03 -13.54
C GLU A 117 23.27 25.79 -14.90
N LEU A 118 22.00 25.50 -14.91
CA LEU A 118 21.15 25.40 -16.09
C LEU A 118 20.22 26.61 -16.13
N ALA A 119 20.60 27.62 -16.95
CA ALA A 119 19.79 28.82 -17.08
C ALA A 119 18.61 28.58 -18.04
N PRO A 120 17.37 29.03 -17.73
CA PRO A 120 16.23 28.95 -18.65
C PRO A 120 16.54 29.57 -20.02
N GLY A 121 16.12 28.93 -21.10
CA GLY A 121 16.36 29.33 -22.48
C GLY A 121 17.71 28.89 -23.05
N THR A 122 18.61 28.36 -22.23
CA THR A 122 19.91 27.86 -22.73
C THR A 122 19.79 26.48 -23.36
N SER A 123 20.70 26.16 -24.29
CA SER A 123 20.80 24.84 -24.90
C SER A 123 21.77 23.95 -24.12
N VAL A 124 21.38 22.70 -23.88
CA VAL A 124 22.21 21.67 -23.26
C VAL A 124 22.18 20.40 -24.08
N VAL A 125 23.22 19.57 -23.97
CA VAL A 125 23.34 18.32 -24.71
C VAL A 125 23.44 17.19 -23.71
N LEU A 126 22.51 16.20 -23.81
CA LEU A 126 22.52 14.96 -23.07
C LEU A 126 23.23 13.89 -23.91
N VAL A 127 24.13 13.14 -23.26
CA VAL A 127 24.88 12.04 -23.91
C VAL A 127 25.05 10.88 -22.95
N PRO A 128 25.20 9.64 -23.46
CA PRO A 128 25.60 8.50 -22.61
C PRO A 128 26.88 8.84 -21.83
N GLU A 129 26.95 8.38 -20.58
CA GLU A 129 28.03 8.73 -19.64
C GLU A 129 29.41 8.40 -20.19
N GLU A 130 29.56 7.30 -20.91
CA GLU A 130 30.80 6.85 -21.54
C GLU A 130 31.29 7.79 -22.67
N MET A 131 30.41 8.61 -23.22
CA MET A 131 30.67 9.50 -24.35
C MET A 131 30.71 10.99 -23.96
N ALA A 132 30.45 11.29 -22.69
CA ALA A 132 30.40 12.65 -22.22
C ALA A 132 31.79 13.32 -22.25
N ALA A 133 31.88 14.47 -22.90
CA ALA A 133 33.11 15.28 -22.99
C ALA A 133 32.78 16.76 -22.78
N GLY A 134 33.55 17.41 -21.90
CA GLY A 134 33.47 18.84 -21.72
C GLY A 134 32.16 19.35 -21.10
N THR A 135 31.35 20.04 -21.88
CA THR A 135 30.11 20.70 -21.40
C THR A 135 28.83 19.88 -21.56
N GLU A 136 28.91 18.66 -21.97
CA GLU A 136 27.78 17.78 -22.13
C GLU A 136 27.29 17.27 -20.75
N ILE A 137 26.02 16.89 -20.64
CA ILE A 137 25.44 16.32 -19.44
C ILE A 137 25.43 14.81 -19.62
N PRO A 138 26.21 14.05 -18.82
CA PRO A 138 26.23 12.61 -18.88
C PRO A 138 24.90 12.03 -18.36
N ILE A 139 24.42 10.96 -19.00
CA ILE A 139 23.22 10.21 -18.57
C ILE A 139 23.53 8.71 -18.54
N THR A 140 22.87 8.00 -17.62
CA THR A 140 23.06 6.55 -17.44
C THR A 140 22.27 5.70 -18.46
N TYR A 141 21.48 6.31 -19.34
CA TYR A 141 20.63 5.63 -20.30
C TYR A 141 21.12 5.85 -21.74
N ALA A 142 21.79 4.83 -22.28
CA ALA A 142 22.45 4.91 -23.59
C ALA A 142 21.44 5.06 -24.76
N ASP A 143 20.25 4.48 -24.65
CA ASP A 143 19.26 4.46 -25.72
C ASP A 143 18.34 5.70 -25.76
N LEU A 144 18.63 6.74 -24.97
CA LEU A 144 17.84 7.97 -24.94
C LEU A 144 17.55 8.52 -26.33
N CYS A 145 18.58 8.56 -27.20
CA CYS A 145 18.46 9.10 -28.55
C CYS A 145 17.53 8.27 -29.48
N HIS A 146 17.23 7.02 -29.12
CA HIS A 146 16.30 6.17 -29.87
C HIS A 146 14.86 6.33 -29.40
N ASP A 147 14.66 6.67 -28.13
CA ASP A 147 13.34 6.76 -27.51
C ASP A 147 12.72 8.15 -27.60
N VAL A 148 13.53 9.23 -27.72
CA VAL A 148 13.02 10.59 -27.73
C VAL A 148 12.99 11.23 -29.11
N SER A 149 12.08 12.19 -29.26
CA SER A 149 11.92 13.01 -30.47
C SER A 149 11.85 14.50 -30.10
N PRO A 150 12.13 15.42 -31.04
CA PRO A 150 11.93 16.85 -30.83
C PRO A 150 10.52 17.15 -30.30
N GLY A 151 10.43 18.00 -29.28
CA GLY A 151 9.21 18.33 -28.56
C GLY A 151 8.96 17.48 -27.29
N ASN A 152 9.65 16.37 -27.11
CA ASN A 152 9.52 15.58 -25.88
C ASN A 152 10.10 16.33 -24.68
N ARG A 153 9.48 16.12 -23.51
CA ARG A 153 9.91 16.67 -22.23
C ARG A 153 10.87 15.71 -21.53
N VAL A 154 11.89 16.27 -20.93
CA VAL A 154 12.82 15.57 -20.04
C VAL A 154 12.77 16.26 -18.68
N LEU A 155 12.35 15.54 -17.66
CA LEU A 155 12.26 16.04 -16.29
C LEU A 155 13.40 15.47 -15.46
N ILE A 156 14.05 16.33 -14.64
CA ILE A 156 15.17 15.92 -13.81
C ILE A 156 14.90 16.35 -12.37
N ASN A 157 15.35 15.53 -11.40
CA ASN A 157 15.20 15.77 -9.97
C ASN A 157 13.73 15.99 -9.59
N ASP A 158 12.90 14.98 -9.87
CA ASP A 158 11.45 14.95 -9.58
C ASP A 158 10.68 16.14 -10.18
N GLY A 159 11.10 16.57 -11.38
CA GLY A 159 10.45 17.65 -12.13
C GLY A 159 10.92 19.08 -11.76
N LEU A 160 11.88 19.23 -10.85
CA LEU A 160 12.45 20.55 -10.54
C LEU A 160 13.17 21.18 -11.72
N PHE A 161 13.71 20.36 -12.63
CA PHE A 161 14.25 20.82 -13.90
C PHE A 161 13.39 20.28 -15.04
N GLU A 162 13.09 21.13 -15.99
CA GLU A 162 12.40 20.76 -17.22
C GLU A 162 13.22 21.16 -18.44
N LEU A 163 13.46 20.17 -19.29
CA LEU A 163 14.10 20.35 -20.59
C LEU A 163 13.12 19.91 -21.67
N VAL A 164 13.21 20.54 -22.85
CA VAL A 164 12.49 20.12 -24.06
C VAL A 164 13.51 19.75 -25.14
N VAL A 165 13.35 18.54 -25.68
CA VAL A 165 14.19 18.04 -26.77
C VAL A 165 13.97 18.91 -28.01
N THR A 166 15.06 19.44 -28.58
CA THR A 166 15.03 20.27 -29.79
C THR A 166 15.64 19.56 -30.99
N LYS A 167 16.63 18.69 -30.76
CA LYS A 167 17.32 17.94 -31.82
C LYS A 167 17.84 16.61 -31.29
N VAL A 168 17.75 15.57 -32.13
CA VAL A 168 18.32 14.25 -31.85
C VAL A 168 19.33 13.92 -32.94
N GLU A 169 20.57 13.71 -32.55
CA GLU A 169 21.68 13.27 -33.43
C GLU A 169 22.49 12.23 -32.67
N ALA A 170 22.11 10.95 -32.85
CA ALA A 170 22.68 9.85 -32.07
C ALA A 170 24.22 9.92 -32.00
N PRO A 171 24.82 9.83 -30.81
CA PRO A 171 24.20 9.54 -29.50
C PRO A 171 23.77 10.79 -28.71
N ARG A 172 23.75 11.98 -29.33
CA ARG A 172 23.49 13.28 -28.72
C ARG A 172 22.03 13.67 -28.77
N VAL A 173 21.49 14.13 -27.66
CA VAL A 173 20.14 14.72 -27.55
C VAL A 173 20.30 16.16 -27.07
N THR A 174 19.99 17.12 -27.96
CA THR A 174 20.01 18.53 -27.66
C THR A 174 18.66 18.96 -27.08
N CYS A 175 18.70 19.66 -25.96
CA CYS A 175 17.51 20.14 -25.28
C CYS A 175 17.62 21.65 -24.99
N THR A 176 16.46 22.30 -24.89
CA THR A 176 16.36 23.67 -24.34
C THR A 176 15.87 23.58 -22.89
N VAL A 177 16.50 24.31 -22.00
CA VAL A 177 16.12 24.42 -20.59
C VAL A 177 14.84 25.27 -20.47
N VAL A 178 13.75 24.71 -19.95
CA VAL A 178 12.52 25.44 -19.64
C VAL A 178 12.56 25.93 -18.20
N HIS A 179 12.76 24.98 -17.25
CA HIS A 179 12.99 25.27 -15.85
C HIS A 179 14.37 24.76 -15.45
N GLY A 180 15.17 25.60 -14.87
CA GLY A 180 16.58 25.31 -14.56
C GLY A 180 16.94 25.58 -13.11
N GLY A 181 18.25 25.68 -12.86
CA GLY A 181 18.84 25.84 -11.54
C GLY A 181 20.16 25.11 -11.43
N LEU A 182 20.62 24.85 -10.21
CA LEU A 182 21.93 24.22 -9.95
C LEU A 182 21.82 22.69 -9.97
N LEU A 183 22.13 22.07 -11.11
CA LEU A 183 22.10 20.61 -11.30
C LEU A 183 23.32 19.96 -10.63
N SER A 184 23.05 18.85 -9.91
CA SER A 184 24.07 17.98 -9.31
C SER A 184 24.03 16.56 -9.90
N SER A 185 25.10 15.78 -9.69
CA SER A 185 25.24 14.39 -10.13
C SER A 185 24.13 13.48 -9.60
N ASN A 186 23.90 12.36 -10.29
CA ASN A 186 23.05 11.24 -9.89
C ASN A 186 21.55 11.57 -9.70
N LYS A 187 21.09 12.71 -10.23
CA LYS A 187 19.67 13.08 -10.16
C LYS A 187 18.83 12.20 -11.09
N GLY A 188 17.67 11.77 -10.61
CA GLY A 188 16.71 11.01 -11.38
C GLY A 188 16.25 11.78 -12.61
N MET A 189 16.02 11.07 -13.71
CA MET A 189 15.51 11.62 -14.96
C MET A 189 14.26 10.86 -15.38
N ASN A 190 13.19 11.57 -15.67
CA ASN A 190 11.91 11.04 -16.14
C ASN A 190 11.61 11.52 -17.56
N LEU A 191 10.95 10.68 -18.32
CA LEU A 191 10.57 10.89 -19.72
C LEU A 191 9.05 10.73 -19.84
N PRO A 192 8.25 11.76 -19.48
CA PRO A 192 6.79 11.66 -19.48
C PRO A 192 6.22 11.37 -20.88
N GLY A 193 5.29 10.43 -20.95
CA GLY A 193 4.64 10.06 -22.22
C GLY A 193 5.50 9.24 -23.19
N ILE A 194 6.69 8.82 -22.77
CA ILE A 194 7.62 8.09 -23.63
C ILE A 194 7.70 6.62 -23.23
N ALA A 195 7.48 5.76 -24.23
CA ALA A 195 7.68 4.32 -24.07
C ALA A 195 9.19 4.00 -24.12
N VAL A 196 9.83 4.05 -22.95
CA VAL A 196 11.27 3.76 -22.78
C VAL A 196 11.53 2.30 -23.15
N SER A 197 12.54 2.04 -23.98
CA SER A 197 12.92 0.69 -24.46
C SER A 197 13.73 -0.12 -23.43
N ALA A 198 14.12 0.50 -22.29
CA ALA A 198 14.83 -0.17 -21.21
C ALA A 198 14.07 -1.41 -20.71
N PRO A 199 14.77 -2.55 -20.43
CA PRO A 199 14.14 -3.75 -19.91
C PRO A 199 13.46 -3.46 -18.57
N SER A 200 12.35 -4.15 -18.28
CA SER A 200 11.59 -3.99 -17.05
C SER A 200 12.39 -4.44 -15.80
N LEU A 201 13.29 -5.40 -15.97
CA LEU A 201 14.19 -5.94 -14.95
C LEU A 201 15.64 -5.70 -15.35
N THR A 202 16.36 -4.97 -14.52
CA THR A 202 17.81 -4.78 -14.66
C THR A 202 18.58 -6.02 -14.17
N GLU A 203 19.88 -6.10 -14.44
CA GLU A 203 20.72 -7.15 -13.86
C GLU A 203 20.76 -7.07 -12.33
N LYS A 204 20.76 -5.86 -11.76
CA LYS A 204 20.63 -5.66 -10.32
C LYS A 204 19.31 -6.22 -9.80
N ASP A 205 18.19 -5.93 -10.46
CA ASP A 205 16.89 -6.47 -10.05
C ASP A 205 16.85 -8.00 -10.10
N ARG A 206 17.53 -8.62 -11.06
CA ARG A 206 17.67 -10.09 -11.11
C ARG A 206 18.47 -10.65 -9.93
N ALA A 207 19.53 -9.96 -9.51
CA ALA A 207 20.30 -10.33 -8.33
C ALA A 207 19.48 -10.13 -7.04
N ASP A 208 18.77 -9.00 -6.92
CA ASP A 208 17.87 -8.72 -5.80
C ASP A 208 16.71 -9.73 -5.74
N LEU A 209 16.21 -10.17 -6.90
CA LEU A 209 15.16 -11.18 -6.99
C LEU A 209 15.65 -12.55 -6.53
N ALA A 210 16.87 -12.97 -6.93
CA ALA A 210 17.46 -14.21 -6.45
C ALA A 210 17.62 -14.19 -4.92
N PHE A 211 18.07 -13.08 -4.37
CA PHE A 211 18.14 -12.84 -2.93
C PHE A 211 16.75 -12.93 -2.27
N ALA A 212 15.73 -12.29 -2.86
CA ALA A 212 14.36 -12.30 -2.33
C ALA A 212 13.77 -13.73 -2.30
N ILE A 213 14.10 -14.56 -3.29
CA ILE A 213 13.70 -15.98 -3.34
C ILE A 213 14.42 -16.80 -2.27
N GLU A 214 15.74 -16.64 -2.14
CA GLU A 214 16.57 -17.32 -1.15
C GLU A 214 16.10 -17.04 0.28
N HIS A 215 15.75 -15.78 0.57
CA HIS A 215 15.27 -15.35 1.88
C HIS A 215 13.74 -15.46 2.05
N GLU A 216 13.07 -16.18 1.15
CA GLU A 216 11.64 -16.50 1.21
C GLU A 216 10.75 -15.29 1.46
N LEU A 217 10.99 -14.15 0.78
CA LEU A 217 10.12 -12.98 0.87
C LEU A 217 8.69 -13.36 0.47
N ASP A 218 7.71 -12.67 1.05
CA ASP A 218 6.30 -12.96 0.84
C ASP A 218 5.77 -12.35 -0.47
N ALA A 219 6.36 -11.20 -0.87
CA ALA A 219 6.01 -10.50 -2.10
C ALA A 219 7.21 -9.71 -2.63
N VAL A 220 7.19 -9.41 -3.93
CA VAL A 220 8.10 -8.47 -4.59
C VAL A 220 7.31 -7.38 -5.30
N ALA A 221 7.77 -6.13 -5.24
CA ALA A 221 7.21 -5.02 -5.97
C ALA A 221 8.08 -4.71 -7.20
N LEU A 222 7.44 -4.62 -8.37
CA LEU A 222 8.08 -4.29 -9.63
C LEU A 222 7.90 -2.81 -9.93
N SER A 223 9.01 -2.07 -9.99
CA SER A 223 9.02 -0.64 -10.31
C SER A 223 8.86 -0.38 -11.80
N PHE A 224 8.32 0.76 -12.14
CA PHE A 224 8.15 1.27 -13.51
C PHE A 224 7.41 0.32 -14.46
N VAL A 225 6.38 -0.37 -13.96
CA VAL A 225 5.50 -1.22 -14.78
C VAL A 225 4.83 -0.37 -15.86
N ARG A 226 4.81 -0.88 -17.09
CA ARG A 226 4.22 -0.23 -18.27
C ARG A 226 3.08 -1.04 -18.87
N LYS A 227 3.20 -2.38 -18.82
CA LYS A 227 2.26 -3.33 -19.46
C LYS A 227 2.25 -4.66 -18.71
N ALA A 228 1.26 -5.50 -18.98
CA ALA A 228 1.13 -6.83 -18.37
C ALA A 228 2.35 -7.72 -18.58
N GLN A 229 2.97 -7.63 -19.77
CA GLN A 229 4.15 -8.43 -20.09
C GLN A 229 5.32 -8.20 -19.12
N ASP A 230 5.50 -6.98 -18.61
CA ASP A 230 6.56 -6.69 -17.61
C ASP A 230 6.37 -7.56 -16.34
N ILE A 231 5.11 -7.82 -15.96
CA ILE A 231 4.75 -8.66 -14.82
C ILE A 231 4.88 -10.15 -15.16
N GLU A 232 4.50 -10.54 -16.37
CA GLU A 232 4.61 -11.92 -16.84
C GLU A 232 6.07 -12.36 -16.88
N GLU A 233 6.98 -11.51 -17.38
CA GLU A 233 8.42 -11.76 -17.36
C GLU A 233 8.96 -11.97 -15.93
N LEU A 234 8.51 -11.17 -14.96
CA LEU A 234 8.86 -11.37 -13.55
C LEU A 234 8.25 -12.68 -13.01
N ARG A 235 7.00 -12.99 -13.39
CA ARG A 235 6.30 -14.22 -12.94
C ARG A 235 7.02 -15.50 -13.34
N GLU A 236 7.69 -15.52 -14.48
CA GLU A 236 8.49 -16.66 -14.94
C GLU A 236 9.73 -16.90 -14.08
N LEU A 237 10.22 -15.87 -13.39
CA LEU A 237 11.46 -15.92 -12.61
C LEU A 237 11.25 -16.26 -11.13
N ILE A 238 10.00 -16.21 -10.64
CA ILE A 238 9.70 -16.39 -9.21
C ILE A 238 8.85 -17.63 -8.94
N PRO A 239 8.89 -18.18 -7.70
CA PRO A 239 7.96 -19.21 -7.29
C PRO A 239 6.51 -18.72 -7.35
N LYS A 240 5.57 -19.58 -7.76
CA LYS A 240 4.13 -19.25 -7.81
C LYS A 240 3.55 -18.82 -6.48
N SER A 241 4.19 -19.17 -5.38
CA SER A 241 3.80 -18.81 -4.02
C SER A 241 4.22 -17.39 -3.61
N MET A 242 5.08 -16.71 -4.39
CA MET A 242 5.49 -15.33 -4.14
C MET A 242 4.56 -14.37 -4.86
N LEU A 243 4.07 -13.34 -4.18
CA LEU A 243 3.16 -12.35 -4.77
C LEU A 243 3.95 -11.28 -5.54
N ILE A 244 3.35 -10.78 -6.61
CA ILE A 244 3.85 -9.61 -7.35
C ILE A 244 2.97 -8.41 -7.04
N CYS A 245 3.59 -7.30 -6.65
CA CYS A 245 2.97 -6.00 -6.51
C CYS A 245 3.43 -5.08 -7.66
N ALA A 246 2.55 -4.75 -8.59
CA ALA A 246 2.88 -3.82 -9.67
C ALA A 246 2.84 -2.38 -9.16
N LYS A 247 3.95 -1.62 -9.34
CA LYS A 247 3.99 -0.21 -8.98
C LYS A 247 3.54 0.64 -10.17
N ILE A 248 2.49 1.41 -9.97
CA ILE A 248 1.93 2.32 -10.98
C ILE A 248 2.58 3.69 -10.77
N GLU A 249 3.58 3.94 -11.60
CA GLU A 249 4.50 5.08 -11.55
C GLU A 249 4.54 5.86 -12.85
N LYS A 250 3.98 5.28 -13.93
CA LYS A 250 4.05 5.80 -15.29
C LYS A 250 2.64 6.06 -15.85
N ASP A 251 2.51 7.11 -16.65
CA ASP A 251 1.28 7.43 -17.37
C ASP A 251 0.85 6.30 -18.33
N ILE A 252 1.80 5.68 -19.01
CA ILE A 252 1.54 4.53 -19.89
C ILE A 252 0.95 3.34 -19.14
N ALA A 253 1.27 3.16 -17.86
CA ALA A 253 0.66 2.12 -17.04
C ALA A 253 -0.85 2.35 -16.84
N LEU A 254 -1.31 3.61 -16.81
CA LEU A 254 -2.73 3.93 -16.70
C LEU A 254 -3.50 3.54 -17.97
N GLN A 255 -2.88 3.64 -19.13
CA GLN A 255 -3.47 3.23 -20.39
C GLN A 255 -3.64 1.69 -20.46
N ASN A 256 -2.76 0.93 -19.81
CA ASN A 256 -2.74 -0.53 -19.79
C ASN A 256 -3.23 -1.11 -18.44
N ILE A 257 -3.90 -0.31 -17.63
CA ILE A 257 -4.16 -0.62 -16.22
C ILE A 257 -4.98 -1.90 -16.01
N GLU A 258 -5.97 -2.18 -16.86
CA GLU A 258 -6.81 -3.37 -16.75
C GLU A 258 -6.01 -4.66 -17.00
N GLU A 259 -5.10 -4.65 -17.98
CA GLU A 259 -4.24 -5.79 -18.28
C GLU A 259 -3.19 -6.02 -17.19
N ILE A 260 -2.61 -4.94 -16.69
CA ILE A 260 -1.71 -4.95 -15.54
C ILE A 260 -2.41 -5.58 -14.32
N MET A 261 -3.65 -5.14 -14.03
CA MET A 261 -4.44 -5.68 -12.91
C MET A 261 -4.75 -7.17 -13.04
N LYS A 262 -4.91 -7.69 -14.26
CA LYS A 262 -5.13 -9.13 -14.50
C LYS A 262 -3.86 -9.93 -14.20
N ALA A 263 -2.69 -9.42 -14.57
CA ALA A 263 -1.41 -10.11 -14.45
C ALA A 263 -0.80 -10.08 -13.03
N THR A 264 -1.12 -9.06 -12.24
CA THR A 264 -0.53 -8.84 -10.91
C THR A 264 -1.35 -9.43 -9.76
N ASP A 265 -0.74 -9.60 -8.58
CA ASP A 265 -1.43 -10.04 -7.35
C ASP A 265 -1.85 -8.86 -6.46
N ALA A 266 -1.12 -7.75 -6.52
CA ALA A 266 -1.39 -6.50 -5.80
C ALA A 266 -0.89 -5.31 -6.62
N VAL A 267 -1.29 -4.10 -6.28
CA VAL A 267 -0.79 -2.88 -6.91
C VAL A 267 -0.36 -1.85 -5.86
N MET A 268 0.57 -0.99 -6.26
CA MET A 268 0.99 0.16 -5.46
C MET A 268 0.81 1.45 -6.28
N VAL A 269 0.05 2.39 -5.75
CA VAL A 269 -0.06 3.73 -6.29
C VAL A 269 1.12 4.53 -5.74
N ALA A 270 2.20 4.65 -6.52
CA ALA A 270 3.42 5.34 -6.13
C ALA A 270 3.31 6.82 -6.55
N ARG A 271 2.63 7.61 -5.73
CA ARG A 271 2.20 8.99 -6.05
C ARG A 271 3.36 9.95 -6.34
N GLY A 272 4.52 9.74 -5.70
CA GLY A 272 5.71 10.56 -5.94
C GLY A 272 6.17 10.47 -7.39
N ASP A 273 6.45 9.26 -7.89
CA ASP A 273 6.89 9.03 -9.27
C ASP A 273 5.76 9.32 -10.27
N LEU A 274 4.52 8.92 -9.97
CA LEU A 274 3.36 9.19 -10.83
C LEU A 274 3.09 10.70 -10.97
N GLY A 275 3.34 11.51 -9.92
CA GLY A 275 3.19 12.97 -9.95
C GLY A 275 4.29 13.69 -10.72
N VAL A 276 5.38 13.01 -11.08
CA VAL A 276 6.38 13.52 -12.04
C VAL A 276 5.96 13.23 -13.48
N GLU A 277 5.26 12.10 -13.70
CA GLU A 277 4.80 11.69 -15.04
C GLU A 277 3.50 12.41 -15.45
N LEU A 278 2.60 12.63 -14.50
CA LEU A 278 1.32 13.31 -14.71
C LEU A 278 1.35 14.77 -14.20
N PRO A 279 0.52 15.67 -14.75
CA PRO A 279 0.17 16.91 -14.06
C PRO A 279 -0.32 16.61 -12.64
N TYR A 280 0.19 17.33 -11.65
CA TYR A 280 -0.07 17.04 -10.23
C TYR A 280 -1.57 17.03 -9.87
N GLU A 281 -2.40 17.83 -10.58
CA GLU A 281 -3.84 17.89 -10.40
C GLU A 281 -4.57 16.63 -10.88
N GLN A 282 -3.93 15.77 -11.68
CA GLN A 282 -4.50 14.51 -12.16
C GLN A 282 -4.22 13.34 -11.22
N VAL A 283 -3.19 13.42 -10.38
CA VAL A 283 -2.78 12.33 -9.48
C VAL A 283 -3.90 11.87 -8.53
N PRO A 284 -4.69 12.77 -7.90
CA PRO A 284 -5.79 12.34 -7.02
C PRO A 284 -6.88 11.53 -7.75
N ASN A 285 -7.20 11.88 -9.01
CA ASN A 285 -8.16 11.13 -9.79
C ASN A 285 -7.59 9.76 -10.22
N ALA A 286 -6.35 9.73 -10.69
CA ALA A 286 -5.67 8.48 -11.02
C ALA A 286 -5.62 7.52 -9.82
N GLN A 287 -5.32 8.03 -8.61
CA GLN A 287 -5.38 7.24 -7.37
C GLN A 287 -6.75 6.60 -7.17
N LYS A 288 -7.83 7.38 -7.26
CA LYS A 288 -9.21 6.91 -7.07
C LYS A 288 -9.59 5.83 -8.10
N ASP A 289 -9.23 6.04 -9.35
CA ASP A 289 -9.53 5.12 -10.45
C ASP A 289 -8.77 3.78 -10.29
N ILE A 290 -7.48 3.84 -9.94
CA ILE A 290 -6.67 2.64 -9.66
C ILE A 290 -7.25 1.88 -8.46
N ILE A 291 -7.54 2.55 -7.34
CA ILE A 291 -8.12 1.92 -6.16
C ILE A 291 -9.47 1.28 -6.48
N ALA A 292 -10.35 1.99 -7.19
CA ALA A 292 -11.66 1.48 -7.57
C ALA A 292 -11.55 0.24 -8.49
N LEU A 293 -10.62 0.25 -9.44
CA LEU A 293 -10.38 -0.90 -10.32
C LEU A 293 -9.79 -2.09 -9.55
N ALA A 294 -8.76 -1.86 -8.71
CA ALA A 294 -8.14 -2.89 -7.88
C ALA A 294 -9.19 -3.59 -7.00
N ASN A 295 -10.05 -2.82 -6.34
CA ASN A 295 -11.14 -3.34 -5.52
C ASN A 295 -12.13 -4.18 -6.34
N ARG A 296 -12.51 -3.73 -7.55
CA ARG A 296 -13.38 -4.52 -8.45
C ARG A 296 -12.77 -5.85 -8.85
N MET A 297 -11.45 -5.89 -9.02
CA MET A 297 -10.72 -7.09 -9.46
C MET A 297 -10.17 -7.93 -8.29
N GLY A 298 -10.48 -7.55 -7.04
CA GLY A 298 -10.02 -8.28 -5.85
C GLY A 298 -8.50 -8.23 -5.66
N ARG A 299 -7.85 -7.16 -6.12
CA ARG A 299 -6.41 -6.93 -5.95
C ARG A 299 -6.15 -5.99 -4.78
N PRO A 300 -5.38 -6.39 -3.76
CA PRO A 300 -4.96 -5.45 -2.72
C PRO A 300 -4.22 -4.26 -3.32
N VAL A 301 -4.52 -3.07 -2.80
CA VAL A 301 -3.90 -1.81 -3.26
C VAL A 301 -3.21 -1.08 -2.11
N ILE A 302 -1.98 -0.64 -2.35
CA ILE A 302 -1.16 0.13 -1.43
C ILE A 302 -1.12 1.58 -1.94
N THR A 303 -1.55 2.55 -1.13
CA THR A 303 -1.29 3.97 -1.42
C THR A 303 0.02 4.38 -0.78
N ALA A 304 0.95 4.86 -1.59
CA ALA A 304 2.34 5.06 -1.23
C ALA A 304 2.85 6.47 -1.51
N THR A 305 3.92 6.83 -0.82
CA THR A 305 4.70 8.07 -0.89
C THR A 305 3.97 9.33 -0.41
N GLN A 306 4.70 10.23 0.25
CA GLN A 306 4.21 11.52 0.72
C GLN A 306 2.97 11.43 1.62
N MET A 307 2.91 10.37 2.47
CA MET A 307 1.76 10.17 3.36
C MET A 307 1.87 10.99 4.65
N LEU A 308 2.99 10.85 5.37
CA LEU A 308 3.31 11.61 6.59
C LEU A 308 4.74 12.16 6.50
N GLU A 309 5.14 12.68 5.36
CA GLU A 309 6.52 13.04 5.02
C GLU A 309 7.14 14.03 6.02
N SER A 310 6.35 14.98 6.54
CA SER A 310 6.81 15.90 7.58
C SER A 310 7.28 15.19 8.86
N MET A 311 6.82 13.95 9.10
CA MET A 311 7.22 13.15 10.25
C MET A 311 8.62 12.51 10.11
N ILE A 312 9.31 12.72 9.01
CA ILE A 312 10.74 12.43 8.91
C ILE A 312 11.49 13.24 9.99
N ASP A 313 11.15 14.53 10.12
CA ASP A 313 11.83 15.46 11.01
C ASP A 313 10.94 15.96 12.18
N ASN A 314 9.63 15.68 12.16
CA ASN A 314 8.69 16.18 13.15
C ASN A 314 7.93 15.05 13.86
N PRO A 315 7.64 15.18 15.17
CA PRO A 315 6.92 14.14 15.93
C PRO A 315 5.41 14.07 15.66
N ARG A 316 4.89 14.95 14.81
CA ARG A 316 3.46 15.03 14.44
C ARG A 316 3.31 15.38 12.98
N PRO A 317 2.30 14.80 12.27
CA PRO A 317 2.01 15.16 10.91
C PRO A 317 1.33 16.53 10.81
N THR A 318 1.36 17.09 9.62
CA THR A 318 0.53 18.25 9.27
C THR A 318 -0.95 17.85 9.15
N ARG A 319 -1.85 18.84 9.16
CA ARG A 319 -3.28 18.60 8.93
C ARG A 319 -3.57 18.13 7.49
N ALA A 320 -2.79 18.61 6.53
CA ALA A 320 -2.91 18.22 5.13
C ALA A 320 -2.58 16.71 4.95
N GLU A 321 -1.49 16.25 5.55
CA GLU A 321 -1.09 14.84 5.53
C GLU A 321 -2.12 13.94 6.22
N ALA A 322 -2.62 14.34 7.40
CA ALA A 322 -3.69 13.59 8.07
C ALA A 322 -4.96 13.50 7.21
N SER A 323 -5.30 14.57 6.47
CA SER A 323 -6.43 14.59 5.53
C SER A 323 -6.16 13.71 4.30
N ASP A 324 -4.94 13.67 3.80
CA ASP A 324 -4.54 12.85 2.66
C ASP A 324 -4.62 11.35 3.00
N VAL A 325 -4.07 10.93 4.14
CA VAL A 325 -4.23 9.56 4.65
C VAL A 325 -5.71 9.20 4.79
N ALA A 326 -6.51 10.08 5.38
CA ALA A 326 -7.95 9.87 5.53
C ALA A 326 -8.64 9.68 4.17
N ASN A 327 -8.29 10.48 3.16
CA ASN A 327 -8.83 10.36 1.80
C ASN A 327 -8.45 9.03 1.14
N ALA A 328 -7.20 8.58 1.26
CA ALA A 328 -6.78 7.27 0.73
C ALA A 328 -7.61 6.12 1.34
N ILE A 329 -7.88 6.18 2.65
CA ILE A 329 -8.73 5.18 3.34
C ILE A 329 -10.16 5.24 2.81
N LEU A 330 -10.73 6.45 2.65
CA LEU A 330 -12.08 6.67 2.13
C LEU A 330 -12.22 6.28 0.66
N ASP A 331 -11.15 6.40 -0.13
CA ASP A 331 -11.09 5.91 -1.52
C ASP A 331 -11.13 4.38 -1.59
N GLY A 332 -10.82 3.69 -0.48
CA GLY A 332 -10.90 2.23 -0.35
C GLY A 332 -9.56 1.52 -0.52
N THR A 333 -8.43 2.16 -0.20
CA THR A 333 -7.12 1.49 -0.21
C THR A 333 -7.06 0.32 0.80
N ASP A 334 -6.31 -0.73 0.48
CA ASP A 334 -6.07 -1.85 1.41
C ASP A 334 -5.00 -1.50 2.43
N ALA A 335 -3.97 -0.77 1.99
CA ALA A 335 -2.86 -0.38 2.83
C ALA A 335 -2.37 1.04 2.51
N VAL A 336 -1.76 1.66 3.50
CA VAL A 336 -1.04 2.92 3.38
C VAL A 336 0.43 2.71 3.74
N MET A 337 1.35 3.37 3.03
CA MET A 337 2.78 3.11 3.16
C MET A 337 3.54 4.31 3.72
N LEU A 338 4.41 4.03 4.67
CA LEU A 338 5.45 4.94 5.18
C LEU A 338 6.80 4.56 4.52
N SER A 339 7.51 5.55 4.05
CA SER A 339 8.80 5.42 3.34
C SER A 339 9.97 5.89 4.21
N ALA A 340 10.45 7.10 4.00
CA ALA A 340 11.53 7.69 4.77
C ALA A 340 11.15 7.92 6.24
N GLU A 341 9.86 8.13 6.53
CA GLU A 341 9.31 8.33 7.87
C GLU A 341 9.69 7.20 8.83
N THR A 342 9.72 5.95 8.33
CA THR A 342 10.11 4.78 9.12
C THR A 342 11.52 4.29 8.84
N ALA A 343 12.07 4.56 7.62
CA ALA A 343 13.39 4.05 7.22
C ALA A 343 14.56 4.88 7.77
N ALA A 344 14.44 6.21 7.77
CA ALA A 344 15.50 7.15 8.06
C ALA A 344 15.08 8.32 8.96
N GLY A 345 13.78 8.46 9.21
CA GLY A 345 13.23 9.57 9.99
C GLY A 345 13.60 9.50 11.49
N SER A 346 13.46 10.62 12.16
CA SER A 346 13.76 10.75 13.61
C SER A 346 12.67 10.13 14.50
N TYR A 347 11.47 9.84 13.95
CA TYR A 347 10.29 9.42 14.73
C TYR A 347 9.56 8.20 14.14
N PRO A 348 10.25 7.08 13.81
CA PRO A 348 9.66 5.96 13.06
C PRO A 348 8.43 5.34 13.76
N ARG A 349 8.52 5.09 15.07
CA ARG A 349 7.41 4.57 15.86
C ARG A 349 6.21 5.53 15.87
N LEU A 350 6.46 6.83 16.12
CA LEU A 350 5.39 7.83 16.16
C LEU A 350 4.68 7.98 14.82
N ALA A 351 5.39 7.79 13.69
CA ALA A 351 4.80 7.80 12.35
C ALA A 351 3.78 6.65 12.18
N VAL A 352 4.13 5.42 12.59
CA VAL A 352 3.20 4.28 12.56
C VAL A 352 2.02 4.50 13.51
N GLU A 353 2.27 5.01 14.73
CA GLU A 353 1.20 5.34 15.69
C GLU A 353 0.25 6.44 15.16
N ALA A 354 0.80 7.47 14.49
CA ALA A 354 -0.02 8.53 13.89
C ALA A 354 -0.89 7.96 12.76
N MET A 355 -0.30 7.15 11.87
CA MET A 355 -1.01 6.45 10.81
C MET A 355 -2.15 5.59 11.39
N ARG A 356 -1.86 4.79 12.42
CA ARG A 356 -2.82 3.94 13.10
C ARG A 356 -3.98 4.73 13.71
N ARG A 357 -3.69 5.88 14.35
CA ARG A 357 -4.74 6.76 14.91
C ARG A 357 -5.64 7.32 13.83
N ILE A 358 -5.10 7.75 12.69
CA ILE A 358 -5.91 8.27 11.58
C ILE A 358 -6.80 7.16 11.02
N ILE A 359 -6.24 5.96 10.78
CA ILE A 359 -7.01 4.79 10.32
C ILE A 359 -8.16 4.51 11.29
N THR A 360 -7.87 4.41 12.58
CA THR A 360 -8.88 4.09 13.61
C THR A 360 -10.00 5.13 13.63
N GLU A 361 -9.65 6.41 13.58
CA GLU A 361 -10.63 7.51 13.59
C GLU A 361 -11.58 7.44 12.39
N ILE A 362 -11.03 7.23 11.18
CA ILE A 362 -11.84 7.15 9.96
C ILE A 362 -12.74 5.91 9.95
N GLU A 363 -12.23 4.78 10.42
CA GLU A 363 -12.97 3.51 10.40
C GLU A 363 -14.03 3.38 11.50
N THR A 364 -13.88 4.10 12.61
CA THR A 364 -14.87 4.14 13.71
C THR A 364 -15.98 5.16 13.48
N HIS A 365 -15.80 6.10 12.54
CA HIS A 365 -16.80 7.10 12.17
C HIS A 365 -17.27 6.92 10.72
N PRO A 366 -18.02 5.85 10.41
CA PRO A 366 -18.47 5.59 9.05
C PRO A 366 -19.39 6.71 8.56
N ARG A 367 -19.14 7.20 7.36
CA ARG A 367 -19.98 8.21 6.72
C ARG A 367 -21.15 7.57 5.99
N PRO A 368 -22.34 8.21 5.97
CA PRO A 368 -23.44 7.79 5.10
C PRO A 368 -22.96 7.78 3.64
N GLY A 369 -23.12 6.66 2.94
CA GLY A 369 -22.71 6.49 1.54
C GLY A 369 -21.35 5.80 1.32
N ALA A 370 -20.53 5.57 2.33
CA ALA A 370 -19.26 4.83 2.21
C ALA A 370 -19.45 3.33 1.89
N SER A 371 -20.68 2.81 1.99
CA SER A 371 -21.01 1.39 1.78
C SER A 371 -21.29 1.00 0.32
N ASN A 372 -21.23 1.93 -0.64
CA ASN A 372 -21.68 1.68 -2.02
C ASN A 372 -20.64 0.97 -2.91
N HIS A 373 -19.48 0.58 -2.38
CA HIS A 373 -18.52 -0.20 -3.16
C HIS A 373 -19.03 -1.60 -3.51
N ALA A 374 -19.86 -2.21 -2.65
CA ALA A 374 -20.44 -3.53 -2.90
C ALA A 374 -21.56 -3.52 -3.97
N GLU A 375 -22.30 -2.42 -4.12
CA GLU A 375 -23.44 -2.33 -5.06
C GLU A 375 -23.04 -2.15 -6.52
N ARG A 376 -21.78 -1.75 -6.81
CA ARG A 376 -21.28 -1.52 -8.17
C ARG A 376 -20.78 -2.77 -8.90
N ARG A 377 -20.85 -3.95 -8.29
CA ARG A 377 -20.38 -5.22 -8.89
C ARG A 377 -21.47 -6.02 -9.62
N THR A 378 -22.56 -5.41 -10.08
CA THR A 378 -23.53 -6.07 -10.95
C THR A 378 -23.10 -6.00 -12.40
N ALA A 379 -22.16 -6.87 -12.80
CA ALA A 379 -21.84 -7.09 -14.20
C ALA A 379 -22.02 -8.57 -14.56
N SER A 380 -22.39 -8.83 -15.78
CA SER A 380 -22.51 -10.17 -16.37
C SER A 380 -21.26 -11.01 -16.11
N GLY A 381 -21.41 -12.22 -15.52
CA GLY A 381 -20.30 -13.16 -15.33
C GLY A 381 -19.79 -13.30 -13.89
N VAL A 382 -20.63 -13.06 -12.87
CA VAL A 382 -20.30 -13.34 -11.46
C VAL A 382 -20.01 -14.82 -11.29
N ASN A 383 -18.82 -15.18 -10.79
CA ASN A 383 -18.48 -16.54 -10.44
C ASN A 383 -19.04 -16.95 -9.05
N THR A 384 -18.95 -18.24 -8.71
CA THR A 384 -19.47 -18.77 -7.45
C THR A 384 -18.84 -18.09 -6.24
N GLU A 385 -17.53 -17.87 -6.29
CA GLU A 385 -16.74 -17.29 -5.21
C GLU A 385 -17.16 -15.85 -4.90
N GLU A 386 -17.39 -15.05 -5.93
CA GLU A 386 -17.90 -13.68 -5.79
C GLU A 386 -19.32 -13.64 -5.26
N ALA A 387 -20.18 -14.56 -5.73
CA ALA A 387 -21.55 -14.67 -5.23
C ALA A 387 -21.59 -15.01 -3.73
N ILE A 388 -20.76 -15.98 -3.28
CA ILE A 388 -20.63 -16.34 -1.86
C ILE A 388 -20.06 -15.17 -1.04
N ALA A 389 -19.05 -14.47 -1.53
CA ALA A 389 -18.48 -13.32 -0.83
C ALA A 389 -19.52 -12.19 -0.68
N ALA A 390 -20.27 -11.89 -1.73
CA ALA A 390 -21.35 -10.89 -1.68
C ALA A 390 -22.46 -11.32 -0.69
N ALA A 391 -22.87 -12.58 -0.73
CA ALA A 391 -23.86 -13.15 0.20
C ALA A 391 -23.35 -13.08 1.65
N THR A 392 -22.06 -13.37 1.87
CA THR A 392 -21.42 -13.26 3.18
C THR A 392 -21.55 -11.85 3.74
N VAL A 393 -21.20 -10.83 2.96
CA VAL A 393 -21.26 -9.42 3.39
C VAL A 393 -22.70 -8.97 3.61
N ALA A 394 -23.64 -9.42 2.78
CA ALA A 394 -25.08 -9.17 3.00
C ALA A 394 -25.57 -9.82 4.31
N ALA A 395 -25.21 -11.05 4.56
CA ALA A 395 -25.57 -11.77 5.79
C ALA A 395 -24.95 -11.13 7.05
N VAL A 396 -23.70 -10.60 6.97
CA VAL A 396 -23.09 -9.81 8.06
C VAL A 396 -24.02 -8.68 8.49
N ARG A 397 -24.52 -7.91 7.53
CA ARG A 397 -25.42 -6.77 7.81
C ARG A 397 -26.76 -7.20 8.37
N MET A 398 -27.38 -8.23 7.78
CA MET A 398 -28.72 -8.71 8.18
C MET A 398 -28.73 -9.37 9.56
N LEU A 399 -27.65 -10.05 9.92
CA LEU A 399 -27.54 -10.79 11.19
C LEU A 399 -26.81 -10.00 12.27
N GLU A 400 -26.33 -8.80 11.95
CA GLU A 400 -25.45 -7.99 12.80
C GLU A 400 -24.26 -8.82 13.33
N SER A 401 -23.72 -9.67 12.47
CA SER A 401 -22.61 -10.56 12.81
C SER A 401 -21.35 -9.74 13.10
N PRO A 402 -20.63 -10.02 14.19
CA PRO A 402 -19.41 -9.27 14.54
C PRO A 402 -18.18 -9.71 13.76
N LEU A 403 -18.22 -10.87 13.09
CA LEU A 403 -17.04 -11.51 12.52
C LEU A 403 -17.40 -12.34 11.29
N VAL A 404 -16.51 -12.29 10.28
CA VAL A 404 -16.45 -13.33 9.23
C VAL A 404 -15.24 -14.21 9.49
N ILE A 405 -15.42 -15.52 9.45
CA ILE A 405 -14.36 -16.52 9.53
C ILE A 405 -14.15 -17.09 8.14
N VAL A 406 -12.90 -17.15 7.70
CA VAL A 406 -12.51 -17.67 6.39
C VAL A 406 -11.43 -18.72 6.55
N PHE A 407 -11.64 -19.90 6.00
CA PHE A 407 -10.57 -20.91 5.85
C PHE A 407 -9.99 -20.84 4.45
N THR A 408 -8.67 -20.79 4.34
CA THR A 408 -8.01 -20.61 3.05
C THR A 408 -6.62 -21.24 2.99
N LYS A 409 -6.32 -21.93 1.90
CA LYS A 409 -4.98 -22.49 1.60
C LYS A 409 -4.10 -21.53 0.80
N SER A 410 -4.70 -20.73 -0.07
CA SER A 410 -3.98 -19.81 -0.98
C SER A 410 -4.20 -18.34 -0.68
N GLY A 411 -5.00 -18.03 0.36
CA GLY A 411 -5.43 -16.66 0.64
C GLY A 411 -6.56 -16.15 -0.26
N PHE A 412 -6.96 -16.90 -1.30
CA PHE A 412 -7.93 -16.45 -2.29
C PHE A 412 -9.28 -16.09 -1.68
N SER A 413 -9.88 -16.99 -0.87
CA SER A 413 -11.19 -16.76 -0.22
C SER A 413 -11.17 -15.51 0.68
N ALA A 414 -10.08 -15.28 1.41
CA ALA A 414 -9.94 -14.11 2.26
C ALA A 414 -9.84 -12.81 1.44
N ARG A 415 -9.10 -12.82 0.33
CA ARG A 415 -9.00 -11.66 -0.59
C ARG A 415 -10.34 -11.32 -1.23
N ILE A 416 -11.08 -12.32 -1.72
CA ILE A 416 -12.40 -12.11 -2.32
C ILE A 416 -13.39 -11.53 -1.29
N VAL A 417 -13.47 -12.09 -0.10
CA VAL A 417 -14.36 -11.56 0.95
C VAL A 417 -13.93 -10.13 1.34
N SER A 418 -12.63 -9.87 1.47
CA SER A 418 -12.10 -8.55 1.77
C SER A 418 -12.47 -7.51 0.71
N SER A 419 -12.41 -7.86 -0.58
CA SER A 419 -12.74 -6.94 -1.67
C SER A 419 -14.20 -6.47 -1.68
N HIS A 420 -15.09 -7.20 -1.01
CA HIS A 420 -16.48 -6.80 -0.76
C HIS A 420 -16.66 -5.91 0.48
N ARG A 421 -15.57 -5.57 1.18
CA ARG A 421 -15.52 -4.60 2.28
C ARG A 421 -16.58 -4.84 3.38
N PRO A 422 -16.60 -6.00 4.05
CA PRO A 422 -17.49 -6.22 5.19
C PRO A 422 -17.24 -5.17 6.27
N SER A 423 -18.30 -4.78 6.99
CA SER A 423 -18.18 -3.81 8.10
C SER A 423 -17.48 -4.35 9.33
N VAL A 424 -17.14 -5.64 9.33
CA VAL A 424 -16.54 -6.40 10.45
C VAL A 424 -15.19 -6.99 10.04
N PRO A 425 -14.32 -7.36 10.99
CA PRO A 425 -13.06 -8.04 10.67
C PRO A 425 -13.32 -9.42 10.05
N ILE A 426 -12.29 -9.89 9.31
CA ILE A 426 -12.23 -11.19 8.67
C ILE A 426 -11.13 -11.99 9.36
N LEU A 427 -11.48 -12.98 10.18
CA LEU A 427 -10.52 -13.92 10.75
C LEU A 427 -10.20 -14.97 9.71
N ALA A 428 -9.00 -14.91 9.13
CA ALA A 428 -8.55 -15.86 8.13
C ALA A 428 -7.63 -16.91 8.74
N LEU A 429 -8.03 -18.16 8.67
CA LEU A 429 -7.26 -19.30 9.17
C LEU A 429 -6.63 -20.07 8.02
N THR A 430 -5.35 -20.35 8.15
CA THR A 430 -4.57 -21.13 7.18
C THR A 430 -3.53 -21.98 7.91
N ASP A 431 -3.16 -23.11 7.35
CA ASP A 431 -2.04 -23.94 7.81
C ASP A 431 -0.75 -23.67 6.99
N GLU A 432 -0.79 -22.68 6.08
CA GLU A 432 0.33 -22.27 5.24
C GLU A 432 1.01 -21.01 5.81
N PRO A 433 2.22 -21.09 6.38
CA PRO A 433 2.87 -19.96 7.04
C PRO A 433 3.07 -18.74 6.12
N ARG A 434 3.44 -18.96 4.85
CA ARG A 434 3.62 -17.87 3.88
C ARG A 434 2.30 -17.16 3.59
N VAL A 435 1.22 -17.92 3.38
CA VAL A 435 -0.12 -17.36 3.14
C VAL A 435 -0.60 -16.55 4.35
N CYS A 436 -0.34 -17.05 5.57
CA CYS A 436 -0.67 -16.32 6.79
C CYS A 436 0.00 -14.95 6.80
N ARG A 437 1.29 -14.86 6.46
CA ARG A 437 2.02 -13.59 6.37
C ARG A 437 1.50 -12.71 5.22
N GLN A 438 1.30 -13.25 4.04
CA GLN A 438 0.79 -12.51 2.88
C GLN A 438 -0.57 -11.84 3.14
N LEU A 439 -1.42 -12.50 3.92
CA LEU A 439 -2.73 -11.97 4.31
C LEU A 439 -2.65 -10.73 5.21
N SER A 440 -1.49 -10.44 5.81
CA SER A 440 -1.26 -9.19 6.54
C SER A 440 -1.34 -7.94 5.65
N LEU A 441 -1.24 -8.07 4.32
CA LEU A 441 -1.45 -6.97 3.37
C LEU A 441 -2.94 -6.74 3.03
N VAL A 442 -3.82 -7.69 3.36
CA VAL A 442 -5.20 -7.68 2.89
C VAL A 442 -6.11 -6.94 3.88
N TRP A 443 -6.87 -5.99 3.39
CA TRP A 443 -7.76 -5.15 4.18
C TRP A 443 -8.73 -5.96 5.04
N GLY A 444 -8.86 -5.58 6.29
CA GLY A 444 -9.81 -6.19 7.25
C GLY A 444 -9.46 -7.61 7.69
N VAL A 445 -8.42 -8.23 7.13
CA VAL A 445 -8.03 -9.60 7.46
C VAL A 445 -7.17 -9.63 8.72
N VAL A 446 -7.54 -10.51 9.64
CA VAL A 446 -6.74 -10.92 10.81
C VAL A 446 -6.26 -12.35 10.53
N PRO A 447 -5.04 -12.53 10.02
CA PRO A 447 -4.55 -13.86 9.66
C PRO A 447 -4.08 -14.63 10.90
N ARG A 448 -4.36 -15.95 10.91
CA ARG A 448 -3.91 -16.89 11.95
C ARG A 448 -3.38 -18.17 11.32
N LEU A 449 -2.23 -18.56 11.76
CA LEU A 449 -1.64 -19.86 11.44
C LEU A 449 -2.24 -20.91 12.39
N VAL A 450 -2.87 -21.91 11.85
CA VAL A 450 -3.51 -23.00 12.62
C VAL A 450 -3.04 -24.35 12.09
N PRO A 451 -3.05 -25.42 12.92
CA PRO A 451 -2.78 -26.77 12.44
C PRO A 451 -3.77 -27.21 11.37
N THR A 452 -3.34 -28.13 10.49
CA THR A 452 -4.24 -28.74 9.50
C THR A 452 -5.42 -29.40 10.17
N ALA A 453 -6.63 -29.02 9.74
CA ALA A 453 -7.87 -29.51 10.33
C ALA A 453 -8.29 -30.87 9.76
N ARG A 454 -8.93 -31.67 10.61
CA ARG A 454 -9.43 -33.02 10.24
C ARG A 454 -10.91 -33.04 9.82
N GLY A 455 -11.44 -31.91 9.34
CA GLY A 455 -12.81 -31.76 8.90
C GLY A 455 -13.46 -30.49 9.39
N TYR A 456 -14.68 -30.22 8.95
CA TYR A 456 -15.40 -28.97 9.20
C TYR A 456 -15.56 -28.64 10.69
N ASP A 457 -16.07 -29.59 11.49
CA ASP A 457 -16.32 -29.32 12.92
C ASP A 457 -15.02 -28.96 13.68
N HIS A 458 -13.91 -29.61 13.34
CA HIS A 458 -12.62 -29.31 13.93
C HIS A 458 -12.13 -27.91 13.50
N MET A 459 -12.32 -27.55 12.24
CA MET A 459 -12.00 -26.21 11.73
C MET A 459 -12.79 -25.13 12.47
N VAL A 460 -14.10 -25.30 12.59
CA VAL A 460 -14.99 -24.35 13.30
C VAL A 460 -14.59 -24.22 14.77
N ALA A 461 -14.35 -25.34 15.45
CA ALA A 461 -13.95 -25.32 16.85
C ALA A 461 -12.62 -24.55 17.08
N MET A 462 -11.63 -24.73 16.20
CA MET A 462 -10.39 -23.95 16.23
C MET A 462 -10.67 -22.47 15.99
N ALA A 463 -11.48 -22.14 14.98
CA ALA A 463 -11.77 -20.76 14.62
C ALA A 463 -12.51 -19.99 15.72
N LEU A 464 -13.49 -20.64 16.35
CA LEU A 464 -14.23 -20.03 17.47
C LEU A 464 -13.34 -19.80 18.68
N ARG A 465 -12.38 -20.70 18.94
CA ARG A 465 -11.39 -20.51 20.01
C ARG A 465 -10.50 -19.30 19.69
N GLU A 466 -9.89 -19.25 18.50
CA GLU A 466 -9.07 -18.11 18.06
C GLU A 466 -9.85 -16.79 18.14
N ALA A 467 -11.11 -16.78 17.71
CA ALA A 467 -11.96 -15.60 17.75
C ALA A 467 -12.23 -15.11 19.18
N LEU A 468 -12.43 -16.03 20.13
CA LEU A 468 -12.62 -15.74 21.56
C LEU A 468 -11.31 -15.23 22.20
N ASP A 469 -10.19 -15.90 21.94
CA ASP A 469 -8.87 -15.54 22.46
C ASP A 469 -8.44 -14.13 21.99
N LEU A 470 -8.82 -13.75 20.77
CA LEU A 470 -8.61 -12.42 20.21
C LEU A 470 -9.65 -11.38 20.66
N SER A 471 -10.65 -11.77 21.43
CA SER A 471 -11.76 -10.89 21.86
C SER A 471 -12.53 -10.28 20.68
N LEU A 472 -12.59 -10.97 19.54
CA LEU A 472 -13.36 -10.55 18.37
C LEU A 472 -14.85 -10.86 18.51
N VAL A 473 -15.17 -11.84 19.33
CA VAL A 473 -16.54 -12.35 19.60
C VAL A 473 -16.73 -12.62 21.09
N THR A 474 -18.00 -12.77 21.47
CA THR A 474 -18.44 -13.21 22.79
C THR A 474 -19.37 -14.41 22.64
N LYS A 475 -19.53 -15.21 23.71
CA LYS A 475 -20.46 -16.37 23.70
C LYS A 475 -21.88 -15.92 23.35
N GLY A 476 -22.52 -16.64 22.45
CA GLY A 476 -23.84 -16.35 21.92
C GLY A 476 -23.86 -15.47 20.66
N ASP A 477 -22.70 -14.92 20.23
CA ASP A 477 -22.59 -14.21 18.97
C ASP A 477 -22.80 -15.17 17.78
N ARG A 478 -23.46 -14.68 16.73
CA ARG A 478 -23.56 -15.39 15.44
C ARG A 478 -22.45 -14.90 14.52
N VAL A 479 -21.64 -15.83 14.04
CA VAL A 479 -20.54 -15.54 13.11
C VAL A 479 -20.81 -16.20 11.77
N LEU A 480 -20.25 -15.62 10.70
CA LEU A 480 -20.33 -16.18 9.36
C LEU A 480 -19.05 -16.94 9.04
N VAL A 481 -19.21 -18.18 8.61
CA VAL A 481 -18.11 -19.05 8.20
C VAL A 481 -18.18 -19.25 6.69
N THR A 482 -17.10 -19.01 5.98
CA THR A 482 -16.95 -19.28 4.56
C THR A 482 -15.68 -20.08 4.28
N ALA A 483 -15.80 -21.04 3.36
CA ALA A 483 -14.71 -21.93 3.00
C ALA A 483 -14.90 -22.47 1.57
N GLY A 484 -13.84 -23.06 1.03
CA GLY A 484 -13.93 -23.94 -0.15
C GLY A 484 -14.17 -25.38 0.27
N VAL A 485 -15.11 -26.07 -0.36
CA VAL A 485 -15.39 -27.51 -0.18
C VAL A 485 -15.26 -28.20 -1.53
N PRO A 486 -14.44 -29.26 -1.67
CA PRO A 486 -13.59 -29.92 -0.66
C PRO A 486 -12.46 -29.01 -0.12
N PHE A 487 -12.13 -29.16 1.16
CA PHE A 487 -11.19 -28.25 1.87
C PHE A 487 -9.75 -28.27 1.33
N ASP A 488 -9.36 -29.33 0.64
CA ASP A 488 -8.02 -29.51 0.10
C ASP A 488 -7.85 -28.97 -1.33
N VAL A 489 -8.90 -28.39 -1.93
CA VAL A 489 -8.86 -27.83 -3.28
C VAL A 489 -8.70 -26.32 -3.20
N PRO A 490 -7.50 -25.77 -3.53
CA PRO A 490 -7.27 -24.32 -3.54
C PRO A 490 -8.15 -23.59 -4.56
N GLY A 491 -8.54 -22.35 -4.24
CA GLY A 491 -9.24 -21.47 -5.19
C GLY A 491 -10.75 -21.65 -5.26
N THR A 492 -11.33 -22.47 -4.39
CA THR A 492 -12.79 -22.61 -4.27
C THR A 492 -13.32 -21.85 -3.05
N THR A 493 -14.44 -21.15 -3.20
CA THR A 493 -15.20 -20.54 -2.10
C THR A 493 -16.67 -20.79 -2.40
N ASN A 494 -17.25 -21.86 -1.86
CA ASN A 494 -18.59 -22.33 -2.22
C ASN A 494 -19.48 -22.68 -1.01
N LEU A 495 -18.98 -22.42 0.21
CA LEU A 495 -19.70 -22.64 1.47
C LEU A 495 -19.91 -21.31 2.19
N LEU A 496 -21.13 -21.07 2.64
CA LEU A 496 -21.49 -20.04 3.60
C LEU A 496 -22.36 -20.66 4.70
N LYS A 497 -21.96 -20.53 5.96
CA LYS A 497 -22.69 -21.05 7.11
C LYS A 497 -22.71 -20.04 8.26
N VAL A 498 -23.81 -20.05 9.03
CA VAL A 498 -23.92 -19.28 10.27
C VAL A 498 -23.60 -20.24 11.43
N GLU A 499 -22.67 -19.83 12.29
CA GLU A 499 -22.31 -20.55 13.52
C GLU A 499 -22.58 -19.67 14.74
N THR A 500 -22.83 -20.30 15.87
CA THR A 500 -23.01 -19.63 17.17
C THR A 500 -21.76 -19.90 18.03
N VAL A 501 -21.18 -18.86 18.59
CA VAL A 501 -20.01 -18.92 19.47
C VAL A 501 -20.33 -19.54 20.83
#